data_486c972f1433d6eb0437cce55772b389
#
_entry.id   486c972f1433d6eb0437cce55772b389
#
_cell.length_a   1.000
_cell.length_b   1.000
_cell.length_c   1.000
_cell.angle_alpha   90.00
_cell.angle_beta   90.00
_cell.angle_gamma   90.00
#
_symmetry.space_group_name_H-M   'P 1'
#
loop_
_entity.id
_entity.type
_entity.pdbx_description
1 polymer ?
#
loop_
_entity_poly.entity_id
_entity_poly.type
_entity_poly.pdbx_seq_one_letter_code
_entity_poly.pdbx_strand_id
1 'polypeptide(L)'
;MNKAVLVVSFGTSYKETRDKTIRACEKKIHDCLSHYDFYHAYTSDKIIEKIKIRDGIHIDTPKQSLEKLYKKGYQEVIVQSLHILCGEEYQELSEVVRQYKSKFQKIVLGKPLLVDHENYDEVVEAIEDQLPDLKENEALVFMGHGTMNQSNEQYSKIESMIRSHGINAYVATLEGDLKLEQVIENLHRQNIRRVHLMPLMLVAGYHAVKDMTGDKKDSGRNVLEGEGFEVEVHLQGLGENIKIQEIFVKRALKCLESLNIIN
;
A
#
# COMPACT_ATOMS: atom_id res chain seq x y z
N MET A 1 -1.21 -21.56 -24.35
CA MET A 1 -0.17 -21.10 -23.39
C MET A 1 -0.90 -20.82 -22.10
N ASN A 2 -0.51 -21.46 -20.97
CA ASN A 2 -1.14 -21.24 -19.68
C ASN A 2 -0.58 -19.96 -19.09
N LYS A 3 -1.45 -19.01 -18.74
CA LYS A 3 -1.11 -17.68 -18.25
C LYS A 3 -1.71 -17.45 -16.88
N ALA A 4 -0.97 -16.84 -15.97
CA ALA A 4 -1.43 -16.51 -14.63
C ALA A 4 -1.10 -15.07 -14.23
N VAL A 5 -2.01 -14.45 -13.49
CA VAL A 5 -1.74 -13.23 -12.74
C VAL A 5 -1.71 -13.55 -11.25
N LEU A 6 -0.61 -13.23 -10.60
CA LEU A 6 -0.39 -13.36 -9.16
C LEU A 6 -0.39 -11.96 -8.53
N VAL A 7 -1.43 -11.63 -7.78
CA VAL A 7 -1.49 -10.36 -7.04
C VAL A 7 -0.91 -10.57 -5.64
N VAL A 8 0.04 -9.72 -5.25
CA VAL A 8 0.80 -9.84 -4.00
C VAL A 8 0.61 -8.60 -3.14
N SER A 9 0.24 -8.80 -1.88
CA SER A 9 0.13 -7.74 -0.87
C SER A 9 0.78 -8.17 0.45
N PHE A 10 0.99 -7.23 1.37
CA PHE A 10 1.37 -7.56 2.74
C PHE A 10 0.33 -8.46 3.43
N GLY A 11 -0.94 -8.22 3.12
CA GLY A 11 -2.07 -8.91 3.72
C GLY A 11 -2.64 -8.18 4.93
N THR A 12 -3.84 -8.59 5.33
CA THR A 12 -4.47 -8.19 6.59
C THR A 12 -5.36 -9.30 7.13
N SER A 13 -5.36 -9.45 8.46
CA SER A 13 -6.26 -10.38 9.15
C SER A 13 -7.66 -9.80 9.42
N TYR A 14 -7.88 -8.51 9.21
CA TYR A 14 -9.19 -7.85 9.35
C TYR A 14 -10.02 -8.11 8.10
N LYS A 15 -11.08 -8.93 8.24
CA LYS A 15 -11.86 -9.41 7.09
C LYS A 15 -12.52 -8.28 6.31
N GLU A 16 -13.26 -7.40 7.00
CA GLU A 16 -13.98 -6.30 6.34
C GLU A 16 -13.02 -5.35 5.60
N THR A 17 -11.92 -4.97 6.26
CA THR A 17 -10.91 -4.11 5.67
C THR A 17 -10.25 -4.78 4.46
N ARG A 18 -9.95 -6.09 4.57
CA ARG A 18 -9.42 -6.88 3.45
C ARG A 18 -10.36 -6.87 2.25
N ASP A 19 -11.65 -7.05 2.49
CA ASP A 19 -12.66 -7.11 1.43
C ASP A 19 -12.81 -5.77 0.71
N LYS A 20 -12.75 -4.64 1.46
CA LYS A 20 -12.83 -3.28 0.90
C LYS A 20 -11.57 -2.80 0.19
N THR A 21 -10.42 -3.37 0.49
CA THR A 21 -9.11 -2.90 0.00
C THR A 21 -8.45 -3.92 -0.92
N ILE A 22 -7.77 -4.92 -0.35
CA ILE A 22 -6.98 -5.91 -1.10
C ILE A 22 -7.87 -6.62 -2.14
N ARG A 23 -9.01 -7.15 -1.72
CA ARG A 23 -9.90 -7.87 -2.64
C ARG A 23 -10.54 -6.97 -3.70
N ALA A 24 -10.78 -5.70 -3.38
CA ALA A 24 -11.26 -4.75 -4.36
C ALA A 24 -10.22 -4.51 -5.47
N CYS A 25 -8.94 -4.33 -5.09
CA CYS A 25 -7.83 -4.25 -6.05
C CYS A 25 -7.68 -5.56 -6.85
N GLU A 26 -7.68 -6.71 -6.16
CA GLU A 26 -7.58 -8.04 -6.76
C GLU A 26 -8.68 -8.26 -7.80
N LYS A 27 -9.92 -7.93 -7.46
CA LYS A 27 -11.06 -8.08 -8.35
C LYS A 27 -10.92 -7.23 -9.63
N LYS A 28 -10.57 -5.94 -9.48
CA LYS A 28 -10.38 -5.06 -10.66
C LYS A 28 -9.26 -5.56 -11.58
N ILE A 29 -8.13 -6.00 -11.01
CA ILE A 29 -7.03 -6.57 -11.80
C ILE A 29 -7.48 -7.84 -12.51
N HIS A 30 -8.18 -8.73 -11.82
CA HIS A 30 -8.72 -9.96 -12.43
C HIS A 30 -9.72 -9.67 -13.55
N ASP A 31 -10.65 -8.75 -13.34
CA ASP A 31 -11.64 -8.36 -14.34
C ASP A 31 -10.98 -7.84 -15.63
N CYS A 32 -9.87 -7.07 -15.50
CA CYS A 32 -9.10 -6.54 -16.63
C CYS A 32 -8.20 -7.59 -17.31
N LEU A 33 -7.75 -8.60 -16.57
CA LEU A 33 -6.91 -9.70 -17.06
C LEU A 33 -7.67 -11.03 -17.07
N SER A 34 -8.94 -11.02 -17.45
CA SER A 34 -9.88 -12.16 -17.36
C SER A 34 -9.45 -13.43 -18.13
N HIS A 35 -8.48 -13.30 -19.04
CA HIS A 35 -7.88 -14.42 -19.78
C HIS A 35 -6.61 -14.99 -19.12
N TYR A 36 -6.24 -14.48 -17.91
CA TYR A 36 -5.21 -15.02 -17.03
C TYR A 36 -5.88 -15.73 -15.85
N ASP A 37 -5.38 -16.90 -15.47
CA ASP A 37 -5.81 -17.53 -14.23
C ASP A 37 -5.35 -16.70 -13.03
N PHE A 38 -6.28 -16.41 -12.11
CA PHE A 38 -6.03 -15.52 -11.00
C PHE A 38 -5.49 -16.26 -9.77
N TYR A 39 -4.45 -15.69 -9.18
CA TYR A 39 -3.84 -16.12 -7.91
C TYR A 39 -3.53 -14.92 -7.03
N HIS A 40 -3.53 -15.14 -5.72
CA HIS A 40 -3.06 -14.14 -4.76
C HIS A 40 -2.08 -14.73 -3.75
N ALA A 41 -1.23 -13.88 -3.16
CA ALA A 41 -0.29 -14.25 -2.11
C ALA A 41 -0.08 -13.09 -1.14
N TYR A 42 0.34 -13.42 0.09
CA TYR A 42 0.72 -12.42 1.08
C TYR A 42 2.20 -12.57 1.44
N THR A 43 2.85 -11.42 1.74
CA THR A 43 4.26 -11.41 2.16
C THR A 43 4.40 -11.64 3.67
N SER A 44 3.41 -11.26 4.48
CA SER A 44 3.47 -11.40 5.93
C SER A 44 3.11 -12.79 6.42
N ASP A 45 4.11 -13.58 6.83
CA ASP A 45 3.90 -14.91 7.45
C ASP A 45 3.01 -14.83 8.69
N LYS A 46 3.14 -13.78 9.51
CA LYS A 46 2.31 -13.55 10.70
C LYS A 46 0.82 -13.42 10.34
N ILE A 47 0.51 -12.70 9.26
CA ILE A 47 -0.86 -12.53 8.80
C ILE A 47 -1.41 -13.83 8.23
N ILE A 48 -0.61 -14.54 7.43
CA ILE A 48 -0.96 -15.84 6.85
C ILE A 48 -1.31 -16.85 7.98
N GLU A 49 -0.44 -16.97 8.97
CA GLU A 49 -0.64 -17.86 10.10
C GLU A 49 -1.89 -17.50 10.91
N LYS A 50 -2.08 -16.21 11.21
CA LYS A 50 -3.26 -15.72 11.93
C LYS A 50 -4.56 -16.04 11.21
N ILE A 51 -4.62 -15.86 9.90
CA ILE A 51 -5.79 -16.19 9.08
C ILE A 51 -6.01 -17.71 9.06
N LYS A 52 -4.95 -18.49 8.91
CA LYS A 52 -5.03 -19.96 8.93
C LYS A 52 -5.58 -20.48 10.24
N ILE A 53 -5.08 -19.99 11.38
CA ILE A 53 -5.54 -20.44 12.71
C ILE A 53 -6.98 -20.01 12.99
N ARG A 54 -7.31 -18.75 12.70
CA ARG A 54 -8.63 -18.20 13.05
C ARG A 54 -9.74 -18.64 12.09
N ASP A 55 -9.44 -18.62 10.77
CA ASP A 55 -10.45 -18.74 9.72
C ASP A 55 -10.37 -20.10 8.98
N GLY A 56 -9.32 -20.90 9.21
CA GLY A 56 -9.06 -22.13 8.48
C GLY A 56 -8.67 -21.90 7.00
N ILE A 57 -8.39 -20.66 6.60
CA ILE A 57 -8.07 -20.28 5.23
C ILE A 57 -6.56 -20.38 5.00
N HIS A 58 -6.15 -21.10 3.96
CA HIS A 58 -4.77 -21.18 3.54
C HIS A 58 -4.48 -20.11 2.49
N ILE A 59 -3.48 -19.26 2.76
CA ILE A 59 -2.96 -18.26 1.83
C ILE A 59 -1.48 -18.56 1.61
N ASP A 60 -1.04 -18.56 0.36
CA ASP A 60 0.35 -18.83 0.02
C ASP A 60 1.24 -17.59 0.19
N THR A 61 2.52 -17.81 0.46
CA THR A 61 3.55 -16.80 0.23
C THR A 61 3.82 -16.65 -1.27
N PRO A 62 4.44 -15.54 -1.74
CA PRO A 62 4.79 -15.38 -3.16
C PRO A 62 5.63 -16.54 -3.69
N LYS A 63 6.59 -17.03 -2.91
CA LYS A 63 7.43 -18.18 -3.28
C LYS A 63 6.61 -19.46 -3.45
N GLN A 64 5.68 -19.74 -2.53
CA GLN A 64 4.80 -20.92 -2.61
C GLN A 64 3.88 -20.84 -3.82
N SER A 65 3.31 -19.65 -4.09
CA SER A 65 2.47 -19.43 -5.27
C SER A 65 3.24 -19.65 -6.57
N LEU A 66 4.43 -19.06 -6.71
CA LEU A 66 5.25 -19.23 -7.91
C LEU A 66 5.69 -20.68 -8.12
N GLU A 67 6.03 -21.40 -7.06
CA GLU A 67 6.34 -22.83 -7.16
C GLU A 67 5.16 -23.67 -7.60
N LYS A 68 3.95 -23.35 -7.10
CA LYS A 68 2.70 -24.00 -7.55
C LYS A 68 2.39 -23.71 -9.02
N LEU A 69 2.56 -22.47 -9.46
CA LEU A 69 2.35 -22.06 -10.85
C LEU A 69 3.33 -22.81 -11.78
N TYR A 70 4.60 -22.88 -11.42
CA TYR A 70 5.60 -23.62 -12.16
C TYR A 70 5.23 -25.10 -12.28
N LYS A 71 4.87 -25.78 -11.18
CA LYS A 71 4.47 -27.21 -11.18
C LYS A 71 3.20 -27.47 -11.99
N LYS A 72 2.30 -26.49 -12.08
CA LYS A 72 1.08 -26.56 -12.93
C LYS A 72 1.35 -26.28 -14.41
N GLY A 73 2.59 -25.97 -14.80
CA GLY A 73 2.96 -25.74 -16.20
C GLY A 73 2.55 -24.39 -16.76
N TYR A 74 2.35 -23.37 -15.90
CA TYR A 74 2.18 -22.00 -16.39
C TYR A 74 3.47 -21.55 -17.07
N GLN A 75 3.33 -20.79 -18.15
CA GLN A 75 4.44 -20.34 -18.97
C GLN A 75 4.63 -18.83 -18.91
N GLU A 76 3.54 -18.09 -18.74
CA GLU A 76 3.52 -16.64 -18.64
C GLU A 76 2.90 -16.22 -17.32
N VAL A 77 3.62 -15.39 -16.54
CA VAL A 77 3.17 -14.96 -15.21
C VAL A 77 3.37 -13.44 -15.06
N ILE A 78 2.27 -12.76 -14.75
CA ILE A 78 2.29 -11.38 -14.26
C ILE A 78 2.24 -11.44 -12.74
N VAL A 79 3.22 -10.85 -12.05
CA VAL A 79 3.20 -10.66 -10.60
C VAL A 79 2.90 -9.19 -10.34
N GLN A 80 1.70 -8.84 -9.85
CA GLN A 80 1.35 -7.45 -9.52
C GLN A 80 1.47 -7.21 -8.02
N SER A 81 2.33 -6.29 -7.64
CA SER A 81 2.48 -5.84 -6.26
C SER A 81 1.40 -4.82 -5.88
N LEU A 82 0.82 -4.94 -4.69
CA LEU A 82 -0.04 -3.94 -4.06
C LEU A 82 0.67 -3.17 -2.92
N HIS A 83 1.98 -3.22 -2.84
CA HIS A 83 2.75 -2.44 -1.87
C HIS A 83 2.70 -0.94 -2.20
N ILE A 84 2.84 -0.12 -1.18
CA ILE A 84 2.84 1.35 -1.37
C ILE A 84 4.20 1.82 -1.88
N LEU A 85 5.29 1.27 -1.35
CA LEU A 85 6.67 1.69 -1.62
C LEU A 85 7.53 0.55 -2.19
N CYS A 86 8.70 0.91 -2.72
CA CYS A 86 9.82 -0.01 -2.96
C CYS A 86 10.57 -0.37 -1.66
N GLY A 87 9.84 -0.59 -0.55
CA GLY A 87 10.40 -0.99 0.73
C GLY A 87 10.90 -2.44 0.75
N GLU A 88 11.25 -2.92 1.96
CA GLU A 88 11.81 -4.27 2.17
C GLU A 88 10.92 -5.37 1.58
N GLU A 89 9.62 -5.33 1.86
CA GLU A 89 8.64 -6.30 1.36
C GLU A 89 8.60 -6.40 -0.18
N TYR A 90 8.69 -5.25 -0.88
CA TYR A 90 8.75 -5.26 -2.33
C TYR A 90 10.10 -5.75 -2.86
N GLN A 91 11.19 -5.42 -2.18
CA GLN A 91 12.54 -5.90 -2.53
C GLN A 91 12.64 -7.41 -2.38
N GLU A 92 12.11 -7.99 -1.29
CA GLU A 92 12.02 -9.43 -1.10
C GLU A 92 11.17 -10.10 -2.17
N LEU A 93 10.01 -9.52 -2.51
CA LEU A 93 9.17 -9.99 -3.61
C LEU A 93 9.94 -9.97 -4.94
N SER A 94 10.67 -8.89 -5.21
CA SER A 94 11.49 -8.74 -6.43
C SER A 94 12.57 -9.82 -6.52
N GLU A 95 13.22 -10.11 -5.39
CA GLU A 95 14.21 -11.18 -5.32
C GLU A 95 13.59 -12.56 -5.57
N VAL A 96 12.44 -12.84 -4.98
CA VAL A 96 11.70 -14.08 -5.24
C VAL A 96 11.36 -14.20 -6.73
N VAL A 97 10.81 -13.16 -7.35
CA VAL A 97 10.49 -13.16 -8.78
C VAL A 97 11.73 -13.39 -9.64
N ARG A 98 12.86 -12.77 -9.28
CA ARG A 98 14.16 -12.94 -9.96
C ARG A 98 14.63 -14.40 -9.94
N GLN A 99 14.48 -15.11 -8.83
CA GLN A 99 14.85 -16.53 -8.68
C GLN A 99 14.00 -17.45 -9.58
N TYR A 100 12.78 -17.04 -9.92
CA TYR A 100 11.89 -17.79 -10.78
C TYR A 100 11.98 -17.40 -12.28
N LYS A 101 12.81 -16.41 -12.63
CA LYS A 101 12.90 -15.88 -14.01
C LYS A 101 13.25 -16.96 -15.05
N SER A 102 14.09 -17.93 -14.69
CA SER A 102 14.46 -19.04 -15.59
C SER A 102 13.48 -20.20 -15.61
N LYS A 103 12.49 -20.22 -14.71
CA LYS A 103 11.49 -21.29 -14.61
C LYS A 103 10.26 -21.05 -15.47
N PHE A 104 9.99 -19.81 -15.86
CA PHE A 104 8.89 -19.42 -16.74
C PHE A 104 9.43 -18.94 -18.08
N GLN A 105 8.62 -19.08 -19.15
CA GLN A 105 8.99 -18.48 -20.43
C GLN A 105 8.99 -16.96 -20.34
N LYS A 106 7.99 -16.42 -19.63
CA LYS A 106 7.88 -14.98 -19.34
C LYS A 106 7.36 -14.78 -17.93
N ILE A 107 8.05 -13.96 -17.15
CA ILE A 107 7.60 -13.48 -15.84
C ILE A 107 7.96 -12.02 -15.68
N VAL A 108 7.03 -11.22 -15.21
CA VAL A 108 7.23 -9.78 -14.99
C VAL A 108 6.66 -9.38 -13.63
N LEU A 109 7.32 -8.44 -12.95
CA LEU A 109 6.90 -7.86 -11.69
C LEU A 109 6.38 -6.44 -11.92
N GLY A 110 5.13 -6.22 -11.53
CA GLY A 110 4.50 -4.90 -11.52
C GLY A 110 5.00 -4.03 -10.37
N LYS A 111 5.14 -2.74 -10.65
CA LYS A 111 5.64 -1.75 -9.71
C LYS A 111 4.66 -1.51 -8.55
N PRO A 112 5.13 -1.11 -7.35
CA PRO A 112 4.28 -0.66 -6.25
C PRO A 112 3.66 0.71 -6.55
N LEU A 113 2.86 1.26 -5.61
CA LEU A 113 2.11 2.49 -5.83
C LEU A 113 3.02 3.71 -6.05
N LEU A 114 4.00 3.94 -5.19
CA LEU A 114 4.93 5.07 -5.24
C LEU A 114 6.31 4.60 -5.70
N VAL A 115 6.64 4.80 -6.97
CA VAL A 115 7.94 4.38 -7.55
C VAL A 115 8.55 5.45 -8.44
N ASP A 116 7.76 5.98 -9.35
CA ASP A 116 8.25 6.88 -10.38
C ASP A 116 7.78 8.30 -10.12
N HIS A 117 8.63 9.29 -10.40
CA HIS A 117 8.28 10.70 -10.29
C HIS A 117 7.05 11.08 -11.13
N GLU A 118 6.87 10.43 -12.27
CA GLU A 118 5.77 10.70 -13.20
C GLU A 118 4.39 10.25 -12.70
N ASN A 119 4.33 9.39 -11.66
CA ASN A 119 3.08 8.82 -11.17
C ASN A 119 2.61 9.42 -9.84
N TYR A 120 3.35 10.36 -9.25
CA TYR A 120 2.97 10.97 -7.98
C TYR A 120 1.73 11.84 -8.12
N ASP A 121 1.63 12.64 -9.20
CA ASP A 121 0.45 13.47 -9.47
C ASP A 121 -0.83 12.61 -9.54
N GLU A 122 -0.79 11.49 -10.27
CA GLU A 122 -1.95 10.57 -10.37
C GLU A 122 -2.35 10.00 -8.99
N VAL A 123 -1.37 9.71 -8.13
CA VAL A 123 -1.63 9.23 -6.76
C VAL A 123 -2.20 10.36 -5.90
N VAL A 124 -1.67 11.58 -6.01
CA VAL A 124 -2.18 12.75 -5.28
C VAL A 124 -3.62 13.05 -5.68
N GLU A 125 -3.92 13.14 -6.99
CA GLU A 125 -5.29 13.32 -7.51
C GLU A 125 -6.25 12.22 -7.03
N ALA A 126 -5.75 10.98 -6.89
CA ALA A 126 -6.55 9.91 -6.33
C ALA A 126 -6.80 10.09 -4.82
N ILE A 127 -5.79 10.52 -4.07
CA ILE A 127 -5.91 10.77 -2.63
C ILE A 127 -6.88 11.93 -2.36
N GLU A 128 -6.85 12.99 -3.16
CA GLU A 128 -7.72 14.18 -3.02
C GLU A 128 -9.21 13.81 -2.91
N ASP A 129 -9.66 12.80 -3.64
CA ASP A 129 -11.07 12.36 -3.62
C ASP A 129 -11.54 11.84 -2.24
N GLN A 130 -10.62 11.49 -1.35
CA GLN A 130 -10.95 10.96 -0.02
C GLN A 130 -10.58 11.91 1.12
N LEU A 131 -10.08 13.12 0.79
CA LEU A 131 -9.71 14.09 1.81
C LEU A 131 -10.93 14.80 2.37
N PRO A 132 -10.93 15.14 3.67
CA PRO A 132 -11.90 16.07 4.23
C PRO A 132 -11.65 17.50 3.72
N ASP A 133 -12.70 18.32 3.70
CA ASP A 133 -12.55 19.75 3.47
C ASP A 133 -11.79 20.40 4.63
N LEU A 134 -10.61 20.97 4.36
CA LEU A 134 -9.78 21.61 5.37
C LEU A 134 -10.09 23.09 5.52
N LYS A 135 -10.19 23.56 6.76
CA LYS A 135 -10.23 24.98 7.09
C LYS A 135 -8.81 25.54 7.28
N GLU A 136 -8.69 26.86 7.37
CA GLU A 136 -7.41 27.56 7.47
C GLU A 136 -6.52 27.10 8.64
N ASN A 137 -7.13 26.71 9.77
CA ASN A 137 -6.43 26.23 10.97
C ASN A 137 -6.46 24.71 11.12
N GLU A 138 -6.67 23.98 10.05
CA GLU A 138 -6.71 22.53 10.00
C GLU A 138 -5.59 21.98 9.11
N ALA A 139 -5.10 20.79 9.42
CA ALA A 139 -4.11 20.11 8.62
C ALA A 139 -4.37 18.60 8.56
N LEU A 140 -3.92 17.97 7.50
CA LEU A 140 -3.84 16.52 7.38
C LEU A 140 -2.52 16.02 7.97
N VAL A 141 -2.59 14.94 8.71
CA VAL A 141 -1.42 14.15 9.07
C VAL A 141 -1.62 12.73 8.57
N PHE A 142 -0.86 12.37 7.55
CA PHE A 142 -0.81 11.00 7.08
C PHE A 142 0.18 10.18 7.88
N MET A 143 -0.23 8.99 8.30
CA MET A 143 0.68 8.03 8.93
C MET A 143 0.96 6.85 8.00
N GLY A 144 2.20 6.78 7.51
CA GLY A 144 2.73 5.62 6.80
C GLY A 144 3.27 4.57 7.75
N HIS A 145 3.46 3.34 7.26
CA HIS A 145 4.16 2.32 8.04
C HIS A 145 5.63 2.72 8.26
N GLY A 146 6.25 3.26 7.23
CA GLY A 146 7.67 3.55 7.20
C GLY A 146 8.50 2.32 6.83
N THR A 147 9.80 2.52 6.77
CA THR A 147 10.80 1.49 6.49
C THR A 147 12.15 1.94 7.05
N MET A 148 13.04 0.99 7.34
CA MET A 148 14.39 1.29 7.82
C MET A 148 15.38 1.60 6.66
N ASN A 149 14.93 1.55 5.42
CA ASN A 149 15.75 1.83 4.24
C ASN A 149 15.45 3.21 3.62
N GLN A 150 16.18 3.56 2.54
CA GLN A 150 16.06 4.85 1.85
C GLN A 150 14.68 5.10 1.20
N SER A 151 13.80 4.10 1.13
CA SER A 151 12.47 4.27 0.54
C SER A 151 11.56 5.23 1.33
N ASN A 152 11.94 5.65 2.53
CA ASN A 152 11.28 6.73 3.27
C ASN A 152 11.30 8.07 2.51
N GLU A 153 12.26 8.29 1.60
CA GLU A 153 12.25 9.46 0.72
C GLU A 153 10.97 9.57 -0.12
N GLN A 154 10.33 8.44 -0.44
CA GLN A 154 9.08 8.41 -1.20
C GLN A 154 7.92 9.03 -0.40
N TYR A 155 7.92 8.92 0.93
CA TYR A 155 6.97 9.59 1.80
C TYR A 155 7.18 11.11 1.82
N SER A 156 8.42 11.58 1.87
CA SER A 156 8.73 13.02 1.79
C SER A 156 8.35 13.60 0.42
N LYS A 157 8.50 12.82 -0.64
CA LYS A 157 8.09 13.23 -2.01
C LYS A 157 6.59 13.35 -2.13
N ILE A 158 5.82 12.36 -1.66
CA ILE A 158 4.36 12.44 -1.72
C ILE A 158 3.82 13.57 -0.85
N GLU A 159 4.40 13.85 0.33
CA GLU A 159 4.08 15.02 1.14
C GLU A 159 4.28 16.31 0.33
N SER A 160 5.46 16.48 -0.29
CA SER A 160 5.78 17.64 -1.10
C SER A 160 4.79 17.83 -2.26
N MET A 161 4.41 16.74 -2.92
CA MET A 161 3.45 16.78 -4.02
C MET A 161 2.04 17.16 -3.53
N ILE A 162 1.54 16.56 -2.45
CA ILE A 162 0.25 16.93 -1.85
C ILE A 162 0.23 18.41 -1.48
N ARG A 163 1.31 18.93 -0.89
CA ARG A 163 1.44 20.34 -0.54
C ARG A 163 1.50 21.26 -1.76
N SER A 164 2.10 20.83 -2.87
CA SER A 164 2.12 21.60 -4.13
C SER A 164 0.74 21.76 -4.77
N HIS A 165 -0.21 20.87 -4.44
CA HIS A 165 -1.63 20.98 -4.80
C HIS A 165 -2.41 21.92 -3.84
N GLY A 166 -1.72 22.61 -2.93
CA GLY A 166 -2.33 23.57 -1.99
C GLY A 166 -2.95 22.93 -0.74
N ILE A 167 -2.73 21.65 -0.52
CA ILE A 167 -3.27 20.92 0.62
C ILE A 167 -2.28 21.02 1.79
N ASN A 168 -2.76 21.48 2.96
CA ASN A 168 -1.95 21.54 4.17
C ASN A 168 -1.82 20.15 4.79
N ALA A 169 -0.83 19.40 4.34
CA ALA A 169 -0.61 18.02 4.72
C ALA A 169 0.82 17.74 5.16
N TYR A 170 0.97 16.78 6.06
CA TYR A 170 2.22 16.25 6.58
C TYR A 170 2.20 14.74 6.56
N VAL A 171 3.38 14.12 6.48
CA VAL A 171 3.55 12.67 6.56
C VAL A 171 4.46 12.34 7.73
N ALA A 172 3.96 11.48 8.62
CA ALA A 172 4.75 10.81 9.64
C ALA A 172 4.76 9.30 9.38
N THR A 173 5.71 8.58 9.94
CA THR A 173 5.80 7.13 9.82
C THR A 173 5.95 6.46 11.18
N LEU A 174 5.43 5.24 11.31
CA LEU A 174 5.59 4.43 12.53
C LEU A 174 7.04 3.98 12.71
N GLU A 175 7.72 3.69 11.60
CA GLU A 175 9.12 3.28 11.56
C GLU A 175 9.93 4.24 10.68
N GLY A 176 11.25 4.37 10.96
CA GLY A 176 12.15 5.23 10.18
C GLY A 176 12.26 6.66 10.72
N ASP A 177 12.62 7.61 9.84
CA ASP A 177 13.11 8.94 10.25
C ASP A 177 12.03 10.05 10.22
N LEU A 178 10.87 9.79 9.61
CA LEU A 178 9.77 10.77 9.54
C LEU A 178 8.94 10.74 10.82
N LYS A 179 9.47 11.37 11.88
CA LYS A 179 8.89 11.34 13.21
C LYS A 179 7.70 12.27 13.36
N LEU A 180 6.68 11.81 14.09
CA LEU A 180 5.49 12.60 14.41
C LEU A 180 5.82 13.88 15.18
N GLU A 181 6.87 13.86 16.03
CA GLU A 181 7.35 15.02 16.79
C GLU A 181 7.75 16.19 15.87
N GLN A 182 8.39 15.90 14.74
CA GLN A 182 8.76 16.93 13.76
C GLN A 182 7.53 17.54 13.08
N VAL A 183 6.52 16.71 12.81
CA VAL A 183 5.22 17.17 12.28
C VAL A 183 4.55 18.08 13.31
N ILE A 184 4.51 17.69 14.58
CA ILE A 184 3.94 18.47 15.69
C ILE A 184 4.56 19.88 15.79
N GLU A 185 5.88 19.98 15.70
CA GLU A 185 6.56 21.29 15.69
C GLU A 185 6.07 22.18 14.53
N ASN A 186 5.86 21.61 13.34
CA ASN A 186 5.36 22.36 12.19
C ASN A 186 3.90 22.77 12.35
N LEU A 187 3.06 21.90 12.90
CA LEU A 187 1.66 22.20 13.21
C LEU A 187 1.54 23.38 14.20
N HIS A 188 2.35 23.40 15.27
CA HIS A 188 2.38 24.52 16.23
C HIS A 188 2.86 25.82 15.57
N ARG A 189 3.90 25.80 14.75
CA ARG A 189 4.40 26.99 14.03
C ARG A 189 3.34 27.61 13.11
N GLN A 190 2.43 26.79 12.57
CA GLN A 190 1.35 27.24 11.68
C GLN A 190 0.05 27.53 12.44
N ASN A 191 0.04 27.47 13.77
CA ASN A 191 -1.14 27.68 14.61
C ASN A 191 -2.31 26.75 14.27
N ILE A 192 -2.01 25.52 13.84
CA ILE A 192 -3.03 24.50 13.59
C ILE A 192 -3.74 24.16 14.90
N ARG A 193 -5.05 23.94 14.83
CA ARG A 193 -5.87 23.55 15.98
C ARG A 193 -6.47 22.16 15.82
N ARG A 194 -6.84 21.80 14.59
CA ARG A 194 -7.42 20.49 14.29
C ARG A 194 -6.53 19.71 13.29
N VAL A 195 -6.34 18.44 13.60
CA VAL A 195 -5.61 17.49 12.77
C VAL A 195 -6.54 16.40 12.29
N HIS A 196 -6.58 16.22 10.98
CA HIS A 196 -7.22 15.07 10.34
C HIS A 196 -6.17 13.98 10.18
N LEU A 197 -6.26 12.92 11.00
CA LEU A 197 -5.29 11.83 11.03
C LEU A 197 -5.73 10.68 10.11
N MET A 198 -4.93 10.35 9.09
CA MET A 198 -5.26 9.38 8.05
C MET A 198 -4.12 8.37 7.83
N PRO A 199 -4.40 7.09 7.52
CA PRO A 199 -3.36 6.15 7.16
C PRO A 199 -2.90 6.35 5.70
N LEU A 200 -1.60 6.47 5.48
CA LEU A 200 -0.98 6.37 4.15
C LEU A 200 -0.55 4.91 3.91
N MET A 201 -1.53 4.03 3.95
CA MET A 201 -1.39 2.57 3.86
C MET A 201 -2.46 2.01 2.93
N LEU A 202 -2.16 0.91 2.23
CA LEU A 202 -3.16 0.23 1.41
C LEU A 202 -4.40 -0.16 2.23
N VAL A 203 -4.16 -0.58 3.47
CA VAL A 203 -5.15 -1.17 4.37
C VAL A 203 -5.10 -0.43 5.70
N ALA A 204 -6.23 0.10 6.17
CA ALA A 204 -6.38 0.58 7.54
C ALA A 204 -6.51 -0.63 8.50
N GLY A 205 -5.41 -1.38 8.64
CA GLY A 205 -5.35 -2.63 9.40
C GLY A 205 -4.83 -2.46 10.82
N TYR A 206 -4.04 -3.44 11.30
CA TYR A 206 -3.54 -3.48 12.67
C TYR A 206 -2.82 -2.19 13.09
N HIS A 207 -1.89 -1.70 12.27
CA HIS A 207 -1.11 -0.49 12.57
C HIS A 207 -1.98 0.77 12.63
N ALA A 208 -2.93 0.93 11.71
CA ALA A 208 -3.88 2.05 11.77
C ALA A 208 -4.77 1.98 13.02
N VAL A 209 -5.25 0.80 13.41
CA VAL A 209 -6.14 0.63 14.57
C VAL A 209 -5.39 0.68 15.90
N LYS A 210 -4.14 0.21 15.97
CA LYS A 210 -3.41 0.07 17.24
C LYS A 210 -2.35 1.12 17.46
N ASP A 211 -1.55 1.39 16.43
CA ASP A 211 -0.40 2.29 16.60
C ASP A 211 -0.76 3.74 16.20
N MET A 212 -1.68 3.93 15.25
CA MET A 212 -2.16 5.26 14.90
C MET A 212 -3.29 5.74 15.82
N THR A 213 -4.29 4.90 16.14
CA THR A 213 -5.52 5.33 16.85
C THR A 213 -5.86 4.55 18.11
N GLY A 214 -4.99 3.63 18.56
CA GLY A 214 -5.23 2.80 19.74
C GLY A 214 -5.15 3.56 21.07
N ASP A 215 -5.50 2.87 22.17
CA ASP A 215 -5.58 3.45 23.50
C ASP A 215 -4.21 3.67 24.19
N LYS A 216 -3.12 3.21 23.55
CA LYS A 216 -1.76 3.41 24.08
C LYS A 216 -1.39 4.90 24.06
N LYS A 217 -0.65 5.34 25.08
CA LYS A 217 -0.20 6.74 25.21
C LYS A 217 0.67 7.21 24.03
N ASP A 218 1.38 6.28 23.38
CA ASP A 218 2.27 6.49 22.25
C ASP A 218 1.56 6.30 20.89
N SER A 219 0.25 6.10 20.86
CA SER A 219 -0.49 6.11 19.59
C SER A 219 -0.50 7.51 18.98
N GLY A 220 -0.46 7.58 17.64
CA GLY A 220 -0.41 8.87 16.94
C GLY A 220 -1.52 9.84 17.37
N ARG A 221 -2.76 9.33 17.54
CA ARG A 221 -3.87 10.11 18.05
C ARG A 221 -3.59 10.68 19.45
N ASN A 222 -3.22 9.84 20.43
CA ASN A 222 -3.03 10.26 21.81
C ASN A 222 -1.84 11.21 21.95
N VAL A 223 -0.80 11.06 21.15
CA VAL A 223 0.32 11.99 21.10
C VAL A 223 -0.15 13.37 20.62
N LEU A 224 -0.89 13.43 19.51
CA LEU A 224 -1.43 14.69 18.99
C LEU A 224 -2.42 15.36 19.95
N GLU A 225 -3.33 14.60 20.56
CA GLU A 225 -4.27 15.11 21.58
C GLU A 225 -3.52 15.62 22.83
N GLY A 226 -2.43 14.94 23.24
CA GLY A 226 -1.57 15.35 24.34
C GLY A 226 -0.84 16.67 24.10
N GLU A 227 -0.57 17.00 22.85
CA GLU A 227 0.01 18.28 22.39
C GLU A 227 -1.05 19.39 22.18
N GLY A 228 -2.32 19.10 22.48
CA GLY A 228 -3.40 20.09 22.49
C GLY A 228 -4.17 20.22 21.16
N PHE A 229 -3.97 19.33 20.20
CA PHE A 229 -4.74 19.34 18.95
C PHE A 229 -6.09 18.63 19.13
N GLU A 230 -7.12 19.15 18.45
CA GLU A 230 -8.32 18.38 18.18
C GLU A 230 -8.00 17.36 17.09
N VAL A 231 -8.22 16.06 17.33
CA VAL A 231 -7.88 15.01 16.38
C VAL A 231 -9.14 14.35 15.82
N GLU A 232 -9.32 14.44 14.51
CA GLU A 232 -10.34 13.70 13.78
C GLU A 232 -9.69 12.55 13.00
N VAL A 233 -10.14 11.33 13.26
CA VAL A 233 -9.52 10.13 12.68
C VAL A 233 -10.33 9.63 11.51
N HIS A 234 -9.67 9.38 10.37
CA HIS A 234 -10.24 8.81 9.16
C HIS A 234 -9.58 7.43 8.88
N LEU A 235 -10.21 6.35 9.31
CA LEU A 235 -9.72 4.98 9.14
C LEU A 235 -10.09 4.40 7.76
N GLN A 236 -9.66 5.07 6.70
CA GLN A 236 -9.84 4.61 5.33
C GLN A 236 -8.50 4.27 4.71
N GLY A 237 -8.33 3.02 4.26
CA GLY A 237 -7.12 2.62 3.56
C GLY A 237 -7.12 3.07 2.09
N LEU A 238 -5.95 3.31 1.51
CA LEU A 238 -5.82 3.72 0.10
C LEU A 238 -6.45 2.71 -0.87
N GLY A 239 -6.49 1.42 -0.49
CA GLY A 239 -7.13 0.38 -1.31
C GLY A 239 -8.66 0.47 -1.41
N GLU A 240 -9.31 1.32 -0.61
CA GLU A 240 -10.75 1.63 -0.74
C GLU A 240 -11.01 2.65 -1.84
N ASN A 241 -9.99 3.41 -2.24
CA ASN A 241 -10.09 4.43 -3.27
C ASN A 241 -10.10 3.80 -4.67
N ILE A 242 -11.15 4.11 -5.43
CA ILE A 242 -11.35 3.54 -6.77
C ILE A 242 -10.22 3.93 -7.74
N LYS A 243 -9.73 5.18 -7.69
CA LYS A 243 -8.63 5.65 -8.54
C LYS A 243 -7.30 4.96 -8.18
N ILE A 244 -7.04 4.71 -6.89
CA ILE A 244 -5.87 3.92 -6.46
C ILE A 244 -5.95 2.48 -6.99
N GLN A 245 -7.12 1.85 -6.94
CA GLN A 245 -7.33 0.52 -7.54
C GLN A 245 -7.06 0.55 -9.05
N GLU A 246 -7.47 1.61 -9.75
CA GLU A 246 -7.23 1.80 -11.18
C GLU A 246 -5.74 2.00 -11.51
N ILE A 247 -4.97 2.68 -10.64
CA ILE A 247 -3.52 2.77 -10.78
C ILE A 247 -2.89 1.38 -10.75
N PHE A 248 -3.28 0.49 -9.84
CA PHE A 248 -2.77 -0.88 -9.82
C PHE A 248 -3.17 -1.67 -11.06
N VAL A 249 -4.38 -1.48 -11.59
CA VAL A 249 -4.80 -2.07 -12.87
C VAL A 249 -3.90 -1.59 -14.02
N LYS A 250 -3.65 -0.28 -14.14
CA LYS A 250 -2.75 0.29 -15.16
C LYS A 250 -1.35 -0.32 -15.07
N ARG A 251 -0.85 -0.56 -13.86
CA ARG A 251 0.47 -1.21 -13.66
C ARG A 251 0.48 -2.66 -14.12
N ALA A 252 -0.57 -3.41 -13.82
CA ALA A 252 -0.71 -4.78 -14.29
C ALA A 252 -0.81 -4.85 -15.83
N LEU A 253 -1.52 -3.91 -16.45
CA LEU A 253 -1.60 -3.80 -17.92
C LEU A 253 -0.26 -3.41 -18.55
N LYS A 254 0.54 -2.52 -17.92
CA LYS A 254 1.92 -2.23 -18.37
C LYS A 254 2.82 -3.48 -18.32
N CYS A 255 2.61 -4.37 -17.34
CA CYS A 255 3.30 -5.66 -17.33
C CYS A 255 2.90 -6.53 -18.52
N LEU A 256 1.62 -6.56 -18.89
CA LEU A 256 1.14 -7.29 -20.08
C LEU A 256 1.78 -6.74 -21.36
N GLU A 257 1.87 -5.41 -21.52
CA GLU A 257 2.54 -4.78 -22.66
C GLU A 257 4.01 -5.18 -22.74
N SER A 258 4.73 -5.17 -21.61
CA SER A 258 6.13 -5.57 -21.51
C SER A 258 6.34 -7.03 -21.93
N LEU A 259 5.42 -7.93 -21.58
CA LEU A 259 5.47 -9.35 -22.01
C LEU A 259 5.28 -9.52 -23.52
N ASN A 260 4.54 -8.63 -24.18
CA ASN A 260 4.30 -8.68 -25.61
C ASN A 260 5.49 -8.13 -26.44
N ILE A 261 6.35 -7.29 -25.86
CA ILE A 261 7.53 -6.71 -26.52
C ILE A 261 8.72 -7.70 -26.51
N ILE A 262 8.75 -8.64 -25.58
CA ILE A 262 9.84 -9.63 -25.42
C ILE A 262 9.72 -10.81 -26.44
N ASN A 263 9.02 -10.64 -27.54
CA ASN A 263 8.91 -11.65 -28.62
C ASN A 263 10.06 -11.56 -29.62
#